data_ae5929d7e0716c35b9801a1a1fe80cb8
#
_entry.id   ae5929d7e0716c35b9801a1a1fe80cb8
#
_cell.length_a   1.000
_cell.length_b   1.000
_cell.length_c   1.000
_cell.angle_alpha   90.00
_cell.angle_beta   90.00
_cell.angle_gamma   90.00
#
_symmetry.space_group_name_H-M   'P 1'
#
loop_
_entity.id
_entity.type
_entity.pdbx_description
1 polymer ?
#
loop_
_entity_poly.entity_id
_entity_poly.type
_entity_poly.pdbx_seq_one_letter_code
_entity_poly.pdbx_strand_id
1 'polypeptide(L)'
;MMKKRMTAGALAALMAATLPISACAAQNSAPQPQLNTAEHMQYMNGYTDGTFRPDASITRAEASKLLASLLVNKVKNEDHLFNDVSVSAWYADAVRQMTGFGLVNGYTDGTFKPNAKITRAEFVAILSRFPHTDIGTDKSFADVPKTSWAYNAVQTALAQGWISAGTNFRPNAPITRAETVTILNRVLGRQADEFTINTSEGIRIMPDVPNTHWAYWDMLEATTDHKFDKSSGSEQWTSFDLTPGWHNIGGKLFHVNEDKQFGHDKFIGSLELDHNGYYITGSTELDALLASAVKSVVKDSMTQQQKLRAVYDYAKNTFGYLGIGAADTSKSDLALTAA
;
A
#
# COMPACT_ATOMS: atom_id res chain seq x y z
N MET A 1 -41.34 88.63 -3.22
CA MET A 1 -42.14 88.84 -1.97
C MET A 1 -42.11 87.53 -1.18
N MET A 2 -41.47 87.67 -0.07
CA MET A 2 -41.85 87.16 1.26
C MET A 2 -42.14 85.64 1.43
N LYS A 3 -41.22 85.06 2.14
CA LYS A 3 -41.37 84.46 3.51
C LYS A 3 -42.10 83.13 3.52
N LYS A 4 -41.67 82.07 4.20
CA LYS A 4 -41.15 81.94 5.56
C LYS A 4 -40.59 80.59 5.81
N ARG A 5 -39.59 80.52 6.63
CA ARG A 5 -39.03 79.35 7.35
C ARG A 5 -40.09 78.59 8.13
N MET A 6 -39.89 77.32 8.28
CA MET A 6 -39.98 76.73 9.64
C MET A 6 -39.27 75.38 9.67
N THR A 7 -38.40 75.28 10.61
CA THR A 7 -37.66 74.12 11.10
C THR A 7 -38.58 73.26 11.91
N ALA A 8 -38.50 71.95 11.72
CA ALA A 8 -38.92 70.97 12.73
C ALA A 8 -37.94 69.75 12.70
N GLY A 9 -37.33 69.55 13.82
CA GLY A 9 -36.39 68.48 14.03
C GLY A 9 -37.11 67.09 14.05
N ALA A 10 -36.52 66.17 13.38
CA ALA A 10 -36.93 64.83 13.48
C ALA A 10 -35.93 64.06 14.32
N LEU A 11 -36.44 63.62 15.46
CA LEU A 11 -35.80 62.68 16.40
C LEU A 11 -35.55 61.36 15.69
N ALA A 12 -34.30 61.03 15.45
CA ALA A 12 -33.94 59.70 14.94
C ALA A 12 -34.05 58.70 16.06
N ALA A 13 -35.10 57.90 16.06
CA ALA A 13 -35.24 56.74 16.90
C ALA A 13 -34.33 55.62 16.31
N LEU A 14 -33.24 55.33 16.99
CA LEU A 14 -32.35 54.21 16.72
C LEU A 14 -33.06 52.92 17.13
N MET A 15 -33.75 52.25 16.21
CA MET A 15 -34.21 50.88 16.43
C MET A 15 -33.01 49.97 16.29
N ALA A 16 -32.50 49.49 17.40
CA ALA A 16 -31.58 48.35 17.44
C ALA A 16 -32.35 47.10 16.98
N ALA A 17 -32.18 46.74 15.74
CA ALA A 17 -32.63 45.46 15.24
C ALA A 17 -31.74 44.38 15.88
N THR A 18 -32.22 43.76 16.93
CA THR A 18 -31.68 42.50 17.42
C THR A 18 -31.99 41.44 16.40
N LEU A 19 -31.01 41.15 15.53
CA LEU A 19 -31.02 39.97 14.70
C LEU A 19 -31.01 38.73 15.64
N PRO A 20 -31.93 37.79 15.49
CA PRO A 20 -31.80 36.53 16.19
C PRO A 20 -30.50 35.88 15.74
N ILE A 21 -29.56 35.72 16.65
CA ILE A 21 -28.45 34.82 16.46
C ILE A 21 -29.12 33.43 16.37
N SER A 22 -29.38 32.98 15.13
CA SER A 22 -29.65 31.57 14.90
C SER A 22 -28.40 30.84 15.38
N ALA A 23 -28.49 30.31 16.59
CA ALA A 23 -27.59 29.30 17.03
C ALA A 23 -27.68 28.16 15.99
N CYS A 24 -26.69 28.10 15.12
CA CYS A 24 -26.50 26.97 14.27
C CYS A 24 -26.30 25.83 15.25
N ALA A 25 -27.38 25.11 15.52
CA ALA A 25 -27.29 23.84 16.26
C ALA A 25 -26.29 23.01 15.47
N ALA A 26 -25.13 22.76 16.07
CA ALA A 26 -24.19 21.77 15.54
C ALA A 26 -25.00 20.49 15.38
N GLN A 27 -25.40 20.19 14.15
CA GLN A 27 -25.97 18.91 13.84
C GLN A 27 -24.87 17.90 14.22
N ASN A 28 -25.11 17.14 15.28
CA ASN A 28 -24.35 15.95 15.60
C ASN A 28 -24.60 14.97 14.46
N SER A 29 -23.94 15.19 13.32
CA SER A 29 -23.86 14.19 12.28
C SER A 29 -23.14 12.99 12.88
N ALA A 30 -23.73 11.83 12.74
CA ALA A 30 -23.06 10.57 13.13
C ALA A 30 -21.64 10.56 12.58
N PRO A 31 -20.65 10.09 13.34
CA PRO A 31 -19.26 10.07 12.87
C PRO A 31 -19.16 9.32 11.54
N GLN A 32 -18.56 9.96 10.55
CA GLN A 32 -18.34 9.32 9.25
C GLN A 32 -17.19 8.31 9.36
N PRO A 33 -17.25 7.16 8.67
CA PRO A 33 -16.16 6.20 8.67
C PRO A 33 -14.92 6.81 8.03
N GLN A 34 -13.77 6.67 8.68
CA GLN A 34 -12.49 7.18 8.19
C GLN A 34 -11.44 6.07 8.18
N LEU A 35 -10.79 5.87 7.04
CA LEU A 35 -9.69 4.94 6.90
C LEU A 35 -8.36 5.57 7.36
N ASN A 36 -7.50 4.77 7.97
CA ASN A 36 -6.14 5.16 8.33
C ASN A 36 -5.26 5.18 7.07
N THR A 37 -5.01 6.38 6.57
CA THR A 37 -4.10 6.66 5.46
C THR A 37 -2.79 7.29 5.92
N ALA A 38 -2.64 7.53 7.24
CA ALA A 38 -1.48 8.20 7.81
C ALA A 38 -0.39 7.22 8.27
N GLU A 39 -0.75 5.97 8.52
CA GLU A 39 0.17 4.94 8.99
C GLU A 39 0.08 3.72 8.07
N HIS A 40 1.23 3.19 7.68
CA HIS A 40 1.31 2.00 6.84
C HIS A 40 1.61 0.76 7.68
N MET A 41 0.69 0.45 8.60
CA MET A 41 0.71 -0.84 9.30
C MET A 41 0.25 -1.96 8.37
N GLN A 42 0.81 -3.16 8.56
CA GLN A 42 0.29 -4.34 7.87
C GLN A 42 -1.20 -4.53 8.21
N TYR A 43 -2.00 -4.80 7.21
CA TYR A 43 -3.43 -5.02 7.38
C TYR A 43 -3.88 -6.40 6.90
N MET A 44 -3.01 -7.14 6.24
CA MET A 44 -3.27 -8.51 5.82
C MET A 44 -2.11 -9.42 6.24
N ASN A 45 -2.43 -10.60 6.77
CA ASN A 45 -1.44 -11.60 7.18
C ASN A 45 -1.41 -12.77 6.20
N GLY A 46 -0.23 -13.43 6.10
CA GLY A 46 -0.15 -14.77 5.56
C GLY A 46 -0.76 -15.82 6.50
N TYR A 47 -0.81 -17.03 6.05
CA TYR A 47 -1.24 -18.19 6.85
C TYR A 47 -0.11 -18.71 7.73
N THR A 48 -0.45 -19.58 8.68
CA THR A 48 0.52 -20.17 9.62
C THR A 48 1.55 -21.08 8.94
N ASP A 49 1.24 -21.59 7.75
CA ASP A 49 2.16 -22.36 6.92
C ASP A 49 3.14 -21.51 6.10
N GLY A 50 3.06 -20.17 6.27
CA GLY A 50 3.92 -19.23 5.58
C GLY A 50 3.38 -18.73 4.24
N THR A 51 2.29 -19.31 3.72
CA THR A 51 1.71 -18.92 2.43
C THR A 51 0.83 -17.68 2.52
N PHE A 52 0.64 -16.97 1.40
CA PHE A 52 -0.33 -15.89 1.26
C PHE A 52 -1.66 -16.35 0.68
N ARG A 53 -1.62 -17.30 -0.23
CA ARG A 53 -2.75 -17.81 -1.02
C ARG A 53 -3.44 -16.70 -1.83
N PRO A 54 -2.75 -16.11 -2.81
CA PRO A 54 -3.22 -14.93 -3.55
C PRO A 54 -4.58 -15.14 -4.23
N ASP A 55 -4.84 -16.33 -4.75
CA ASP A 55 -6.07 -16.69 -5.46
C ASP A 55 -7.21 -17.15 -4.55
N ALA A 56 -6.96 -17.30 -3.25
CA ALA A 56 -8.02 -17.65 -2.30
C ALA A 56 -9.00 -16.49 -2.15
N SER A 57 -10.29 -16.80 -2.18
CA SER A 57 -11.35 -15.80 -1.98
C SER A 57 -11.57 -15.53 -0.50
N ILE A 58 -11.82 -14.26 -0.15
CA ILE A 58 -12.16 -13.86 1.22
C ILE A 58 -13.66 -13.99 1.50
N THR A 59 -13.97 -14.18 2.77
CA THR A 59 -15.35 -14.22 3.28
C THR A 59 -15.85 -12.81 3.65
N ARG A 60 -17.15 -12.68 3.84
CA ARG A 60 -17.77 -11.43 4.33
C ARG A 60 -17.26 -11.06 5.73
N ALA A 61 -17.02 -12.05 6.60
CA ALA A 61 -16.42 -11.83 7.91
C ALA A 61 -14.97 -11.32 7.81
N GLU A 62 -14.15 -11.94 6.95
CA GLU A 62 -12.78 -11.52 6.70
C GLU A 62 -12.71 -10.11 6.13
N ALA A 63 -13.56 -9.79 5.13
CA ALA A 63 -13.66 -8.44 4.58
C ALA A 63 -14.05 -7.40 5.64
N SER A 64 -15.04 -7.72 6.50
CA SER A 64 -15.45 -6.81 7.57
C SER A 64 -14.34 -6.62 8.60
N LYS A 65 -13.65 -7.69 9.00
CA LYS A 65 -12.53 -7.60 9.95
C LYS A 65 -11.37 -6.77 9.39
N LEU A 66 -11.05 -6.99 8.13
CA LEU A 66 -10.02 -6.26 7.42
C LEU A 66 -10.32 -4.75 7.39
N LEU A 67 -11.50 -4.37 6.89
CA LEU A 67 -11.89 -2.96 6.79
C LEU A 67 -12.05 -2.30 8.16
N ALA A 68 -12.61 -3.00 9.14
CA ALA A 68 -12.74 -2.47 10.50
C ALA A 68 -11.39 -2.25 11.19
N SER A 69 -10.36 -3.04 10.87
CA SER A 69 -9.00 -2.83 11.39
C SER A 69 -8.33 -1.56 10.85
N LEU A 70 -8.77 -1.10 9.69
CA LEU A 70 -8.28 0.13 9.04
C LEU A 70 -9.04 1.39 9.46
N LEU A 71 -10.10 1.28 10.28
CA LEU A 71 -10.85 2.45 10.75
C LEU A 71 -10.09 3.20 11.83
N VAL A 72 -9.94 4.52 11.64
CA VAL A 72 -9.39 5.44 12.65
C VAL A 72 -10.38 5.67 13.78
N ASN A 73 -11.65 5.86 13.42
CA ASN A 73 -12.73 6.14 14.36
C ASN A 73 -13.61 4.90 14.57
N LYS A 74 -14.31 4.91 15.70
CA LYS A 74 -15.22 3.83 16.07
C LYS A 74 -16.60 4.39 16.41
N VAL A 75 -17.62 3.60 16.16
CA VAL A 75 -18.99 3.91 16.62
C VAL A 75 -19.35 2.99 17.79
N LYS A 76 -20.09 3.55 18.75
CA LYS A 76 -20.79 2.72 19.72
C LYS A 76 -22.03 2.16 19.03
N ASN A 77 -21.98 0.91 18.67
CA ASN A 77 -23.16 0.18 18.20
C ASN A 77 -23.39 -0.98 19.16
N GLU A 78 -24.34 -0.79 20.07
CA GLU A 78 -24.75 -1.80 21.04
C GLU A 78 -25.89 -2.69 20.49
N ASP A 79 -26.39 -2.35 19.30
CA ASP A 79 -27.51 -3.02 18.67
C ASP A 79 -27.15 -4.42 18.16
N HIS A 80 -28.17 -5.19 17.96
CA HIS A 80 -28.11 -6.61 17.65
C HIS A 80 -27.09 -6.99 16.58
N LEU A 81 -26.30 -8.02 16.92
CA LEU A 81 -25.67 -8.84 15.92
C LEU A 81 -26.76 -9.61 15.15
N PHE A 82 -26.45 -9.92 13.90
CA PHE A 82 -27.28 -10.79 13.07
C PHE A 82 -27.44 -12.18 13.69
N ASN A 83 -28.53 -12.86 13.39
CA ASN A 83 -28.89 -14.16 14.00
C ASN A 83 -27.79 -15.24 13.88
N ASP A 84 -26.94 -15.12 12.88
CA ASP A 84 -25.84 -16.05 12.58
C ASP A 84 -24.45 -15.51 12.99
N VAL A 85 -24.39 -14.43 13.77
CA VAL A 85 -23.16 -13.84 14.31
C VAL A 85 -23.13 -13.99 15.81
N SER A 86 -22.33 -14.95 16.31
CA SER A 86 -22.11 -15.10 17.75
C SER A 86 -21.38 -13.87 18.31
N VAL A 87 -21.75 -13.43 19.51
CA VAL A 87 -21.08 -12.34 20.23
C VAL A 87 -19.62 -12.64 20.52
N SER A 88 -19.25 -13.92 20.62
CA SER A 88 -17.87 -14.39 20.83
C SER A 88 -17.08 -14.64 19.54
N ALA A 89 -17.71 -14.44 18.37
CA ALA A 89 -17.00 -14.65 17.11
C ALA A 89 -15.88 -13.61 16.92
N TRP A 90 -14.73 -14.03 16.41
CA TRP A 90 -13.56 -13.19 16.19
C TRP A 90 -13.82 -11.96 15.32
N TYR A 91 -14.87 -12.01 14.52
CA TYR A 91 -15.32 -10.93 13.62
C TYR A 91 -16.49 -10.11 14.18
N ALA A 92 -17.06 -10.47 15.34
CA ALA A 92 -18.29 -9.86 15.85
C ALA A 92 -18.19 -8.34 16.00
N ASP A 93 -17.12 -7.83 16.61
CA ASP A 93 -16.90 -6.40 16.77
C ASP A 93 -16.70 -5.69 15.42
N ALA A 94 -16.01 -6.32 14.49
CA ALA A 94 -15.84 -5.77 13.15
C ALA A 94 -17.18 -5.62 12.44
N VAL A 95 -18.04 -6.65 12.51
CA VAL A 95 -19.40 -6.59 11.95
C VAL A 95 -20.21 -5.47 12.59
N ARG A 96 -20.15 -5.29 13.93
CA ARG A 96 -20.82 -4.18 14.62
C ARG A 96 -20.34 -2.82 14.11
N GLN A 97 -19.01 -2.62 14.02
CA GLN A 97 -18.43 -1.35 13.54
C GLN A 97 -18.89 -1.05 12.11
N MET A 98 -18.74 -2.04 11.23
CA MET A 98 -19.10 -1.87 9.82
C MET A 98 -20.60 -1.63 9.62
N THR A 99 -21.45 -2.26 10.42
CA THR A 99 -22.91 -2.04 10.41
C THR A 99 -23.26 -0.69 11.01
N GLY A 100 -22.63 -0.32 12.13
CA GLY A 100 -22.86 0.95 12.81
C GLY A 100 -22.53 2.17 11.95
N PHE A 101 -21.54 2.05 11.07
CA PHE A 101 -21.25 3.07 10.03
C PHE A 101 -22.13 2.93 8.78
N GLY A 102 -23.01 1.93 8.68
CA GLY A 102 -23.79 1.67 7.47
C GLY A 102 -22.97 1.15 6.29
N LEU A 103 -21.73 0.70 6.53
CA LEU A 103 -20.83 0.18 5.49
C LEU A 103 -21.23 -1.21 5.01
N VAL A 104 -21.78 -2.04 5.89
CA VAL A 104 -22.34 -3.34 5.54
C VAL A 104 -23.75 -3.49 6.08
N ASN A 105 -24.56 -4.29 5.38
CA ASN A 105 -25.89 -4.67 5.82
C ASN A 105 -26.01 -6.20 5.83
N GLY A 106 -26.92 -6.70 6.65
CA GLY A 106 -27.38 -8.10 6.58
C GLY A 106 -28.35 -8.34 5.44
N TYR A 107 -28.81 -9.56 5.39
CA TYR A 107 -29.84 -10.00 4.45
C TYR A 107 -31.25 -9.82 5.07
N THR A 108 -32.28 -9.86 4.24
CA THR A 108 -33.68 -9.69 4.66
C THR A 108 -34.15 -10.80 5.60
N ASP A 109 -33.45 -11.93 5.63
CA ASP A 109 -33.68 -13.05 6.56
C ASP A 109 -33.08 -12.84 7.95
N GLY A 110 -32.48 -11.68 8.23
CA GLY A 110 -31.85 -11.34 9.49
C GLY A 110 -30.45 -11.94 9.67
N THR A 111 -29.87 -12.51 8.62
CA THR A 111 -28.51 -13.08 8.65
C THR A 111 -27.47 -12.14 8.08
N PHE A 112 -26.19 -12.33 8.48
CA PHE A 112 -25.02 -11.66 7.90
C PHE A 112 -24.29 -12.52 6.86
N LYS A 113 -24.39 -13.84 7.00
CA LYS A 113 -23.69 -14.87 6.23
C LYS A 113 -22.16 -14.70 6.31
N PRO A 114 -21.56 -14.78 7.50
CA PRO A 114 -20.14 -14.45 7.72
C PRO A 114 -19.19 -15.30 6.86
N ASN A 115 -19.53 -16.57 6.65
CA ASN A 115 -18.71 -17.52 5.88
C ASN A 115 -18.95 -17.49 4.36
N ALA A 116 -19.95 -16.72 3.90
CA ALA A 116 -20.16 -16.55 2.45
C ALA A 116 -18.99 -15.78 1.83
N LYS A 117 -18.56 -16.20 0.66
CA LYS A 117 -17.56 -15.45 -0.10
C LYS A 117 -18.16 -14.12 -0.55
N ILE A 118 -17.42 -13.01 -0.32
CA ILE A 118 -17.85 -11.70 -0.80
C ILE A 118 -17.48 -11.54 -2.26
N THR A 119 -18.40 -10.98 -3.05
CA THR A 119 -18.16 -10.74 -4.47
C THR A 119 -17.36 -9.44 -4.68
N ARG A 120 -16.75 -9.31 -5.85
CA ARG A 120 -16.04 -8.10 -6.25
C ARG A 120 -16.94 -6.87 -6.20
N ALA A 121 -18.20 -6.99 -6.67
CA ALA A 121 -19.18 -5.91 -6.63
C ALA A 121 -19.56 -5.52 -5.19
N GLU A 122 -19.80 -6.49 -4.32
CA GLU A 122 -20.08 -6.22 -2.91
C GLU A 122 -18.92 -5.53 -2.21
N PHE A 123 -17.69 -5.95 -2.49
CA PHE A 123 -16.49 -5.34 -1.89
C PHE A 123 -16.32 -3.87 -2.30
N VAL A 124 -16.39 -3.55 -3.59
CA VAL A 124 -16.31 -2.14 -4.04
C VAL A 124 -17.52 -1.32 -3.59
N ALA A 125 -18.70 -1.95 -3.42
CA ALA A 125 -19.87 -1.27 -2.89
C ALA A 125 -19.71 -0.89 -1.41
N ILE A 126 -18.97 -1.67 -0.63
CA ILE A 126 -18.59 -1.27 0.73
C ILE A 126 -17.63 -0.08 0.68
N LEU A 127 -16.62 -0.14 -0.18
CA LEU A 127 -15.62 0.93 -0.30
C LEU A 127 -16.25 2.24 -0.78
N SER A 128 -17.22 2.20 -1.69
CA SER A 128 -17.93 3.40 -2.18
C SER A 128 -18.79 4.10 -1.13
N ARG A 129 -18.98 3.52 0.05
CA ARG A 129 -19.68 4.16 1.18
C ARG A 129 -18.76 4.95 2.09
N PHE A 130 -17.44 4.81 1.94
CA PHE A 130 -16.50 5.70 2.61
C PHE A 130 -16.52 7.09 1.96
N PRO A 131 -16.25 8.16 2.72
CA PRO A 131 -16.14 9.50 2.15
C PRO A 131 -15.10 9.53 1.02
N HIS A 132 -15.49 10.08 -0.12
CA HIS A 132 -14.65 10.26 -1.29
C HIS A 132 -15.12 11.50 -2.07
N THR A 133 -14.26 11.99 -2.96
CA THR A 133 -14.65 13.07 -3.88
C THR A 133 -15.38 12.46 -5.07
N ASP A 134 -16.57 12.98 -5.38
CA ASP A 134 -17.30 12.54 -6.58
C ASP A 134 -16.56 12.97 -7.84
N ILE A 135 -15.99 12.00 -8.54
CA ILE A 135 -15.32 12.19 -9.83
C ILE A 135 -16.07 11.35 -10.86
N GLY A 136 -16.40 11.98 -11.97
CA GLY A 136 -17.02 11.26 -13.09
C GLY A 136 -16.01 10.45 -13.88
N THR A 137 -16.50 9.43 -14.60
CA THR A 137 -15.72 8.71 -15.59
C THR A 137 -16.62 8.39 -16.81
N ASP A 138 -16.03 8.44 -17.99
CA ASP A 138 -16.65 8.02 -19.26
C ASP A 138 -16.43 6.52 -19.55
N LYS A 139 -15.59 5.87 -18.74
CA LYS A 139 -15.28 4.43 -18.87
C LYS A 139 -16.35 3.58 -18.21
N SER A 140 -16.58 2.38 -18.74
CA SER A 140 -17.55 1.43 -18.21
C SER A 140 -17.12 -0.01 -18.50
N PHE A 141 -17.75 -0.96 -17.83
CA PHE A 141 -17.53 -2.39 -18.05
C PHE A 141 -18.75 -2.99 -18.75
N ALA A 142 -18.50 -3.86 -19.72
CA ALA A 142 -19.57 -4.50 -20.51
C ALA A 142 -20.51 -5.37 -19.66
N ASP A 143 -19.98 -5.97 -18.59
CA ASP A 143 -20.70 -6.86 -17.66
C ASP A 143 -21.31 -6.14 -16.45
N VAL A 144 -21.27 -4.79 -16.42
CA VAL A 144 -21.91 -3.97 -15.39
C VAL A 144 -22.79 -2.92 -16.06
N PRO A 145 -23.98 -3.31 -16.56
CA PRO A 145 -24.89 -2.38 -17.22
C PRO A 145 -25.45 -1.34 -16.23
N LYS A 146 -25.93 -0.21 -16.73
CA LYS A 146 -26.50 0.88 -15.91
C LYS A 146 -27.67 0.43 -15.02
N THR A 147 -28.32 -0.66 -15.36
CA THR A 147 -29.39 -1.28 -14.56
C THR A 147 -28.88 -2.15 -13.42
N SER A 148 -27.59 -2.42 -13.36
CA SER A 148 -27.00 -3.20 -12.28
C SER A 148 -27.04 -2.42 -10.96
N TRP A 149 -27.41 -3.09 -9.86
CA TRP A 149 -27.35 -2.53 -8.51
C TRP A 149 -25.96 -2.01 -8.14
N ALA A 150 -24.92 -2.64 -8.68
CA ALA A 150 -23.53 -2.30 -8.40
C ALA A 150 -22.97 -1.19 -9.30
N TYR A 151 -23.75 -0.73 -10.31
CA TYR A 151 -23.25 0.19 -11.33
C TYR A 151 -22.57 1.42 -10.73
N ASN A 152 -23.26 2.13 -9.84
CA ASN A 152 -22.72 3.36 -9.26
C ASN A 152 -21.45 3.09 -8.44
N ALA A 153 -21.42 2.04 -7.63
CA ALA A 153 -20.25 1.69 -6.83
C ALA A 153 -19.05 1.31 -7.71
N VAL A 154 -19.28 0.57 -8.79
CA VAL A 154 -18.22 0.20 -9.74
C VAL A 154 -17.73 1.44 -10.51
N GLN A 155 -18.64 2.36 -10.88
CA GLN A 155 -18.27 3.64 -11.51
C GLN A 155 -17.44 4.50 -10.56
N THR A 156 -17.82 4.61 -9.29
CA THR A 156 -17.03 5.29 -8.26
C THR A 156 -15.63 4.67 -8.16
N ALA A 157 -15.52 3.36 -8.00
CA ALA A 157 -14.23 2.68 -7.88
C ALA A 157 -13.34 2.89 -9.12
N LEU A 158 -13.92 2.93 -10.30
CA LEU A 158 -13.22 3.19 -11.56
C LEU A 158 -12.76 4.65 -11.66
N ALA A 159 -13.62 5.60 -11.33
CA ALA A 159 -13.32 7.02 -11.33
C ALA A 159 -12.22 7.38 -10.32
N GLN A 160 -12.27 6.78 -9.13
CA GLN A 160 -11.25 6.95 -8.07
C GLN A 160 -9.93 6.23 -8.38
N GLY A 161 -9.85 5.44 -9.45
CA GLY A 161 -8.66 4.66 -9.78
C GLY A 161 -8.43 3.44 -8.87
N TRP A 162 -9.41 3.07 -8.02
CA TRP A 162 -9.32 1.88 -7.16
C TRP A 162 -9.26 0.58 -7.97
N ILE A 163 -9.93 0.57 -9.12
CA ILE A 163 -9.92 -0.52 -10.09
C ILE A 163 -9.46 -0.01 -11.45
N SER A 164 -8.80 -0.85 -12.22
CA SER A 164 -8.34 -0.51 -13.56
C SER A 164 -9.47 -0.71 -14.58
N ALA A 165 -9.50 0.13 -15.61
CA ALA A 165 -10.40 -0.04 -16.74
C ALA A 165 -10.11 -1.36 -17.49
N GLY A 166 -11.15 -1.92 -18.08
CA GLY A 166 -11.07 -3.16 -18.85
C GLY A 166 -12.39 -3.48 -19.51
N THR A 167 -12.48 -4.61 -20.20
CA THR A 167 -13.74 -5.04 -20.85
C THR A 167 -14.77 -5.51 -19.82
N ASN A 168 -14.34 -6.31 -18.84
CA ASN A 168 -15.19 -6.92 -17.82
C ASN A 168 -14.67 -6.64 -16.43
N PHE A 169 -15.58 -6.37 -15.50
CA PHE A 169 -15.30 -6.21 -14.07
C PHE A 169 -15.45 -7.52 -13.31
N ARG A 170 -16.25 -8.45 -13.77
CA ARG A 170 -16.62 -9.71 -13.11
C ARG A 170 -17.35 -9.48 -11.77
N PRO A 171 -18.50 -8.76 -11.75
CA PRO A 171 -19.14 -8.29 -10.52
C PRO A 171 -19.52 -9.40 -9.54
N ASN A 172 -19.93 -10.57 -10.05
CA ASN A 172 -20.40 -11.71 -9.26
C ASN A 172 -19.29 -12.71 -8.88
N ALA A 173 -18.06 -12.52 -9.39
CA ALA A 173 -16.97 -13.38 -8.99
C ALA A 173 -16.57 -13.10 -7.51
N PRO A 174 -16.32 -14.13 -6.70
CA PRO A 174 -15.70 -13.93 -5.39
C PRO A 174 -14.38 -13.17 -5.53
N ILE A 175 -14.17 -12.16 -4.68
CA ILE A 175 -12.90 -11.41 -4.70
C ILE A 175 -11.78 -12.23 -4.09
N THR A 176 -10.61 -12.23 -4.72
CA THR A 176 -9.44 -12.92 -4.21
C THR A 176 -8.65 -12.03 -3.22
N ARG A 177 -7.74 -12.64 -2.47
CA ARG A 177 -6.84 -11.94 -1.55
C ARG A 177 -5.94 -10.96 -2.29
N ALA A 178 -5.37 -11.39 -3.44
CA ALA A 178 -4.56 -10.51 -4.29
C ALA A 178 -5.36 -9.30 -4.80
N GLU A 179 -6.56 -9.53 -5.33
CA GLU A 179 -7.44 -8.44 -5.78
C GLU A 179 -7.83 -7.49 -4.63
N THR A 180 -8.03 -8.05 -3.42
CA THR A 180 -8.39 -7.28 -2.24
C THR A 180 -7.26 -6.31 -1.86
N VAL A 181 -6.01 -6.77 -1.76
CA VAL A 181 -4.88 -5.90 -1.39
C VAL A 181 -4.61 -4.85 -2.45
N THR A 182 -4.69 -5.20 -3.74
CA THR A 182 -4.49 -4.24 -4.83
C THR A 182 -5.52 -3.11 -4.80
N ILE A 183 -6.79 -3.43 -4.56
CA ILE A 183 -7.84 -2.41 -4.43
C ILE A 183 -7.62 -1.57 -3.17
N LEU A 184 -7.34 -2.20 -2.03
CA LEU A 184 -7.16 -1.48 -0.76
C LEU A 184 -5.93 -0.59 -0.76
N ASN A 185 -4.79 -1.00 -1.31
CA ASN A 185 -3.63 -0.14 -1.43
C ASN A 185 -3.98 1.15 -2.18
N ARG A 186 -4.72 1.03 -3.29
CA ARG A 186 -5.17 2.20 -4.07
C ARG A 186 -6.14 3.08 -3.29
N VAL A 187 -7.08 2.49 -2.54
CA VAL A 187 -8.02 3.24 -1.66
C VAL A 187 -7.27 3.98 -0.56
N LEU A 188 -6.26 3.34 0.03
CA LEU A 188 -5.43 3.91 1.09
C LEU A 188 -4.35 4.87 0.56
N GLY A 189 -4.20 4.97 -0.76
CA GLY A 189 -3.14 5.74 -1.39
C GLY A 189 -1.75 5.19 -1.12
N ARG A 190 -1.64 3.87 -0.86
CA ARG A 190 -0.37 3.17 -0.62
C ARG A 190 0.21 2.69 -1.94
N GLN A 191 1.51 2.80 -2.05
CA GLN A 191 2.28 2.34 -3.20
C GLN A 191 3.55 1.66 -2.71
N ALA A 192 3.74 0.41 -3.10
CA ALA A 192 4.92 -0.33 -2.73
C ALA A 192 6.20 0.37 -3.22
N ASP A 193 7.15 0.53 -2.34
CA ASP A 193 8.51 0.95 -2.70
C ASP A 193 9.30 -0.28 -3.17
N GLU A 194 9.24 -0.55 -4.48
CA GLU A 194 9.88 -1.71 -5.09
C GLU A 194 11.39 -1.75 -4.82
N PHE A 195 12.03 -0.58 -4.80
CA PHE A 195 13.46 -0.48 -4.52
C PHE A 195 13.75 -0.94 -3.11
N THR A 196 13.09 -0.35 -2.12
CA THR A 196 13.33 -0.66 -0.72
C THR A 196 12.90 -2.09 -0.38
N ILE A 197 11.78 -2.57 -0.93
CA ILE A 197 11.35 -3.97 -0.76
C ILE A 197 12.41 -4.95 -1.27
N ASN A 198 13.00 -4.71 -2.43
CA ASN A 198 14.04 -5.57 -2.99
C ASN A 198 15.36 -5.50 -2.22
N THR A 199 15.59 -4.43 -1.48
CA THR A 199 16.87 -4.13 -0.84
C THR A 199 16.86 -4.33 0.67
N SER A 200 15.68 -4.51 1.28
CA SER A 200 15.56 -4.62 2.74
C SER A 200 15.63 -6.06 3.24
N GLU A 201 16.37 -6.26 4.32
CA GLU A 201 16.31 -7.51 5.09
C GLU A 201 15.07 -7.49 6.01
N GLY A 202 14.45 -8.65 6.20
CA GLY A 202 13.31 -8.81 7.12
C GLY A 202 11.93 -8.65 6.50
N ILE A 203 11.82 -8.27 5.23
CA ILE A 203 10.55 -8.33 4.52
C ILE A 203 10.19 -9.79 4.27
N ARG A 204 9.02 -10.18 4.76
CA ARG A 204 8.54 -11.55 4.63
C ARG A 204 8.07 -11.82 3.21
N ILE A 205 8.91 -12.49 2.44
CA ILE A 205 8.51 -13.04 1.13
C ILE A 205 7.79 -14.37 1.37
N MET A 206 6.60 -14.50 0.80
CA MET A 206 5.79 -15.71 0.94
C MET A 206 6.07 -16.68 -0.20
N PRO A 207 6.25 -17.98 0.09
CA PRO A 207 6.77 -18.95 -0.89
C PRO A 207 5.84 -19.18 -2.08
N ASP A 208 4.55 -18.92 -1.92
CA ASP A 208 3.52 -19.06 -2.96
C ASP A 208 3.26 -17.76 -3.75
N VAL A 209 4.07 -16.71 -3.51
CA VAL A 209 3.97 -15.44 -4.21
C VAL A 209 5.28 -15.15 -4.94
N PRO A 210 5.44 -15.65 -6.18
CA PRO A 210 6.63 -15.37 -6.98
C PRO A 210 6.67 -13.88 -7.35
N ASN A 211 7.85 -13.31 -7.50
CA ASN A 211 8.03 -11.90 -7.89
C ASN A 211 7.48 -11.55 -9.28
N THR A 212 7.12 -12.56 -10.07
CA THR A 212 6.42 -12.40 -11.35
C THR A 212 4.90 -12.32 -11.20
N HIS A 213 4.35 -12.50 -9.99
CA HIS A 213 2.92 -12.39 -9.75
C HIS A 213 2.48 -10.94 -9.90
N TRP A 214 1.39 -10.72 -10.62
CA TRP A 214 0.89 -9.37 -10.97
C TRP A 214 0.61 -8.45 -9.77
N ALA A 215 0.28 -9.01 -8.60
CA ALA A 215 0.04 -8.28 -7.37
C ALA A 215 1.17 -8.46 -6.33
N TYR A 216 2.36 -8.88 -6.75
CA TYR A 216 3.48 -9.15 -5.85
C TYR A 216 3.77 -7.96 -4.92
N TRP A 217 3.94 -6.78 -5.49
CA TRP A 217 4.22 -5.55 -4.76
C TRP A 217 3.08 -5.14 -3.84
N ASP A 218 1.84 -5.23 -4.30
CA ASP A 218 0.66 -4.94 -3.48
C ASP A 218 0.56 -5.87 -2.26
N MET A 219 0.93 -7.13 -2.41
CA MET A 219 0.90 -8.09 -1.31
C MET A 219 1.98 -7.78 -0.28
N LEU A 220 3.19 -7.40 -0.71
CA LEU A 220 4.26 -7.01 0.21
C LEU A 220 3.92 -5.72 0.95
N GLU A 221 3.37 -4.71 0.27
CA GLU A 221 2.84 -3.49 0.89
C GLU A 221 1.80 -3.79 1.98
N ALA A 222 0.87 -4.69 1.69
CA ALA A 222 -0.21 -5.03 2.60
C ALA A 222 0.23 -5.85 3.84
N THR A 223 1.37 -6.53 3.75
CA THR A 223 1.85 -7.50 4.75
C THR A 223 3.07 -7.03 5.54
N THR A 224 3.53 -5.81 5.31
CA THR A 224 4.74 -5.27 5.96
C THR A 224 4.44 -3.97 6.68
N ASP A 225 4.79 -3.92 7.98
CA ASP A 225 4.78 -2.66 8.74
C ASP A 225 5.96 -1.80 8.30
N HIS A 226 5.69 -0.55 7.90
CA HIS A 226 6.73 0.38 7.53
C HIS A 226 6.32 1.83 7.78
N LYS A 227 7.30 2.71 7.89
CA LYS A 227 7.12 4.16 7.79
C LYS A 227 7.43 4.58 6.37
N PHE A 228 6.87 5.69 5.95
CA PHE A 228 7.02 6.17 4.59
C PHE A 228 7.19 7.69 4.53
N ASP A 229 7.75 8.16 3.42
CA ASP A 229 7.78 9.55 2.98
C ASP A 229 7.25 9.65 1.54
N LYS A 230 6.45 10.69 1.26
CA LYS A 230 5.92 11.02 -0.08
C LYS A 230 6.34 12.39 -0.57
N SER A 231 7.29 13.02 0.08
CA SER A 231 7.77 14.37 -0.27
C SER A 231 8.36 14.45 -1.70
N SER A 232 8.88 13.34 -2.21
CA SER A 232 9.42 13.21 -3.58
C SER A 232 8.34 12.98 -4.66
N GLY A 233 7.07 12.84 -4.28
CA GLY A 233 5.95 12.54 -5.18
C GLY A 233 5.66 11.05 -5.38
N SER A 234 6.56 10.15 -4.98
CA SER A 234 6.37 8.71 -4.85
C SER A 234 6.53 8.29 -3.40
N GLU A 235 5.94 7.16 -3.04
CA GLU A 235 6.13 6.61 -1.71
C GLU A 235 7.52 5.99 -1.59
N GLN A 236 8.23 6.34 -0.51
CA GLN A 236 9.51 5.77 -0.12
C GLN A 236 9.38 5.22 1.29
N TRP A 237 9.77 3.98 1.50
CA TRP A 237 9.77 3.37 2.82
C TRP A 237 10.99 3.83 3.63
N THR A 238 10.78 4.33 4.85
CA THR A 238 11.84 4.99 5.63
C THR A 238 12.25 4.26 6.90
N SER A 239 11.52 3.26 7.36
CA SER A 239 11.88 2.54 8.58
C SER A 239 12.28 1.10 8.32
N PHE A 240 13.58 0.95 8.13
CA PHE A 240 14.22 -0.36 8.12
C PHE A 240 15.33 -0.37 9.15
N ASP A 241 15.50 -1.50 9.78
CA ASP A 241 16.63 -1.71 10.67
C ASP A 241 17.87 -2.14 9.86
N LEU A 242 18.20 -1.32 8.85
CA LEU A 242 19.39 -1.52 8.04
C LEU A 242 20.62 -1.08 8.83
N THR A 243 21.59 -1.95 8.95
CA THR A 243 22.89 -1.58 9.49
C THR A 243 23.69 -0.81 8.43
N PRO A 244 24.44 0.25 8.80
CA PRO A 244 25.33 0.92 7.85
C PRO A 244 26.35 -0.04 7.25
N GLY A 245 26.64 0.12 5.96
CA GLY A 245 27.61 -0.69 5.24
C GLY A 245 27.09 -1.25 3.91
N TRP A 246 27.85 -2.19 3.36
CA TRP A 246 27.53 -2.81 2.08
C TRP A 246 26.60 -4.01 2.24
N HIS A 247 25.56 -4.05 1.41
CA HIS A 247 24.55 -5.11 1.38
C HIS A 247 24.46 -5.70 -0.02
N ASN A 248 24.45 -7.02 -0.13
CA ASN A 248 24.17 -7.71 -1.37
C ASN A 248 22.72 -8.20 -1.36
N ILE A 249 21.91 -7.66 -2.24
CA ILE A 249 20.48 -7.89 -2.27
C ILE A 249 20.08 -8.23 -3.70
N GLY A 250 19.58 -9.44 -3.92
CA GLY A 250 19.19 -9.91 -5.25
C GLY A 250 20.36 -9.95 -6.26
N GLY A 251 21.61 -10.10 -5.78
CA GLY A 251 22.80 -10.09 -6.62
C GLY A 251 23.34 -8.72 -6.96
N LYS A 252 22.73 -7.64 -6.44
CA LYS A 252 23.21 -6.25 -6.57
C LYS A 252 23.80 -5.78 -5.26
N LEU A 253 24.83 -4.94 -5.34
CA LEU A 253 25.52 -4.41 -4.17
C LEU A 253 25.05 -2.98 -3.90
N PHE A 254 24.55 -2.75 -2.68
CA PHE A 254 24.06 -1.47 -2.19
C PHE A 254 24.89 -1.01 -0.99
N HIS A 255 24.90 0.28 -0.75
CA HIS A 255 25.48 0.84 0.46
C HIS A 255 24.43 1.57 1.29
N VAL A 256 24.35 1.22 2.57
CA VAL A 256 23.54 1.92 3.57
C VAL A 256 24.45 2.88 4.34
N ASN A 257 24.05 4.14 4.43
CA ASN A 257 24.77 5.18 5.17
C ASN A 257 24.52 5.08 6.68
N GLU A 258 25.26 5.86 7.48
CA GLU A 258 25.10 5.93 8.95
C GLU A 258 23.69 6.43 9.37
N ASP A 259 23.03 7.20 8.53
CA ASP A 259 21.65 7.66 8.71
C ASP A 259 20.59 6.61 8.30
N LYS A 260 21.03 5.37 8.02
CA LYS A 260 20.18 4.25 7.57
C LYS A 260 19.46 4.49 6.25
N GLN A 261 19.99 5.36 5.40
CA GLN A 261 19.48 5.59 4.05
C GLN A 261 20.37 4.91 3.01
N PHE A 262 19.76 4.46 1.91
CA PHE A 262 20.53 3.98 0.78
C PHE A 262 21.31 5.11 0.12
N GLY A 263 22.58 4.85 -0.20
CA GLY A 263 23.35 5.73 -1.05
C GLY A 263 22.95 5.54 -2.51
N HIS A 264 22.87 6.62 -3.26
CA HIS A 264 22.67 6.60 -4.72
C HIS A 264 23.33 7.84 -5.33
N ASP A 265 23.63 7.79 -6.61
CA ASP A 265 24.29 8.88 -7.37
C ASP A 265 25.56 9.43 -6.68
N LYS A 266 26.34 8.56 -6.06
CA LYS A 266 27.53 8.98 -5.33
C LYS A 266 28.62 7.90 -5.28
N PHE A 267 29.81 8.33 -4.89
CA PHE A 267 30.93 7.43 -4.61
C PHE A 267 31.01 7.07 -3.13
N ILE A 268 31.21 5.79 -2.84
CA ILE A 268 31.58 5.27 -1.52
C ILE A 268 32.98 4.70 -1.63
N GLY A 269 33.98 5.46 -1.19
CA GLY A 269 35.36 5.17 -1.51
C GLY A 269 35.63 5.31 -3.00
N SER A 270 36.07 4.26 -3.65
CA SER A 270 36.28 4.18 -5.11
C SER A 270 35.10 3.56 -5.87
N LEU A 271 34.04 3.17 -5.17
CA LEU A 271 32.90 2.45 -5.76
C LEU A 271 31.76 3.43 -6.04
N GLU A 272 31.31 3.46 -7.29
CA GLU A 272 30.21 4.32 -7.73
C GLU A 272 28.87 3.61 -7.56
N LEU A 273 27.87 4.34 -7.03
CA LEU A 273 26.48 3.90 -6.98
C LEU A 273 25.68 4.65 -8.04
N ASP A 274 24.87 3.90 -8.79
CA ASP A 274 23.97 4.48 -9.78
C ASP A 274 22.76 5.19 -9.13
N HIS A 275 21.87 5.71 -9.98
CA HIS A 275 20.63 6.36 -9.53
C HIS A 275 19.70 5.44 -8.72
N ASN A 276 19.78 4.13 -8.94
CA ASN A 276 19.02 3.14 -8.18
C ASN A 276 19.76 2.66 -6.92
N GLY A 277 20.93 3.21 -6.64
CA GLY A 277 21.74 2.86 -5.48
C GLY A 277 22.57 1.58 -5.63
N TYR A 278 22.67 1.01 -6.84
CA TYR A 278 23.52 -0.15 -7.07
C TYR A 278 24.96 0.24 -7.33
N TYR A 279 25.89 -0.55 -6.79
CA TYR A 279 27.25 -0.48 -7.27
C TYR A 279 27.33 -0.88 -8.76
N ILE A 280 27.97 -0.06 -9.54
CA ILE A 280 28.26 -0.31 -10.94
C ILE A 280 29.79 -0.36 -11.14
N THR A 281 30.24 -1.32 -11.92
CA THR A 281 31.68 -1.43 -12.26
C THR A 281 32.09 -0.47 -13.36
N GLY A 282 31.13 0.19 -13.99
CA GLY A 282 31.35 0.95 -15.24
C GLY A 282 31.38 0.07 -16.50
N SER A 283 31.25 -1.25 -16.36
CA SER A 283 31.17 -2.22 -17.45
C SER A 283 29.93 -3.09 -17.30
N THR A 284 29.02 -3.00 -18.26
CA THR A 284 27.78 -3.79 -18.30
C THR A 284 28.07 -5.30 -18.39
N GLU A 285 29.15 -5.67 -19.12
CA GLU A 285 29.58 -7.05 -19.25
C GLU A 285 30.10 -7.60 -17.91
N LEU A 286 30.88 -6.83 -17.17
CA LEU A 286 31.41 -7.23 -15.88
C LEU A 286 30.28 -7.34 -14.85
N ASP A 287 29.34 -6.40 -14.82
CA ASP A 287 28.17 -6.46 -13.94
C ASP A 287 27.33 -7.70 -14.22
N ALA A 288 27.11 -8.06 -15.48
CA ALA A 288 26.39 -9.28 -15.87
C ALA A 288 27.15 -10.56 -15.47
N LEU A 289 28.47 -10.57 -15.62
CA LEU A 289 29.32 -11.68 -15.19
C LEU A 289 29.29 -11.87 -13.67
N LEU A 290 29.40 -10.80 -12.90
CA LEU A 290 29.32 -10.85 -11.45
C LEU A 290 27.95 -11.36 -10.97
N ALA A 291 26.87 -10.85 -11.57
CA ALA A 291 25.52 -11.30 -11.27
C ALA A 291 25.33 -12.79 -11.57
N SER A 292 25.84 -13.26 -12.73
CA SER A 292 25.79 -14.67 -13.15
C SER A 292 26.60 -15.55 -12.20
N ALA A 293 27.81 -15.13 -11.81
CA ALA A 293 28.67 -15.83 -10.89
C ALA A 293 28.00 -16.02 -9.52
N VAL A 294 27.47 -14.94 -8.95
CA VAL A 294 26.75 -14.99 -7.68
C VAL A 294 25.55 -15.95 -7.77
N LYS A 295 24.73 -15.82 -8.82
CA LYS A 295 23.56 -16.67 -9.04
C LYS A 295 23.91 -18.15 -9.17
N SER A 296 25.09 -18.49 -9.70
CA SER A 296 25.53 -19.88 -9.87
C SER A 296 25.88 -20.58 -8.57
N VAL A 297 26.32 -19.84 -7.54
CA VAL A 297 26.86 -20.43 -6.29
C VAL A 297 26.03 -20.13 -5.06
N VAL A 298 25.22 -19.07 -5.07
CA VAL A 298 24.38 -18.66 -3.95
C VAL A 298 22.97 -19.22 -4.09
N LYS A 299 22.47 -19.84 -3.01
CA LYS A 299 21.08 -20.33 -2.91
C LYS A 299 20.35 -19.56 -1.81
N ASP A 300 19.07 -19.33 -1.98
CA ASP A 300 18.23 -18.61 -1.01
C ASP A 300 18.22 -19.28 0.38
N SER A 301 18.35 -20.60 0.42
CA SER A 301 18.42 -21.38 1.66
C SER A 301 19.73 -21.25 2.44
N MET A 302 20.74 -20.58 1.90
CA MET A 302 22.03 -20.40 2.56
C MET A 302 21.98 -19.27 3.58
N THR A 303 22.65 -19.48 4.72
CA THR A 303 22.95 -18.38 5.65
C THR A 303 23.91 -17.37 5.00
N GLN A 304 23.99 -16.15 5.53
CA GLN A 304 24.89 -15.12 5.01
C GLN A 304 26.36 -15.57 5.02
N GLN A 305 26.78 -16.30 6.05
CA GLN A 305 28.11 -16.88 6.11
C GLN A 305 28.34 -17.94 5.00
N GLN A 306 27.34 -18.76 4.72
CA GLN A 306 27.41 -19.76 3.65
C GLN A 306 27.45 -19.10 2.26
N LYS A 307 26.66 -18.03 2.06
CA LYS A 307 26.66 -17.26 0.81
C LYS A 307 28.03 -16.62 0.57
N LEU A 308 28.58 -15.96 1.59
CA LEU A 308 29.91 -15.35 1.51
C LEU A 308 31.00 -16.39 1.21
N ARG A 309 30.94 -17.55 1.88
CA ARG A 309 31.89 -18.64 1.65
C ARG A 309 31.78 -19.19 0.23
N ALA A 310 30.57 -19.40 -0.28
CA ALA A 310 30.35 -19.91 -1.64
C ALA A 310 30.91 -18.93 -2.70
N VAL A 311 30.71 -17.63 -2.53
CA VAL A 311 31.24 -16.62 -3.46
C VAL A 311 32.79 -16.56 -3.35
N TYR A 312 33.34 -16.60 -2.13
CA TYR A 312 34.77 -16.62 -1.93
C TYR A 312 35.43 -17.86 -2.57
N ASP A 313 34.87 -19.05 -2.34
CA ASP A 313 35.41 -20.29 -2.90
C ASP A 313 35.27 -20.31 -4.43
N TYR A 314 34.18 -19.77 -4.99
CA TYR A 314 34.03 -19.57 -6.45
C TYR A 314 35.12 -18.64 -6.99
N ALA A 315 35.29 -17.47 -6.41
CA ALA A 315 36.29 -16.51 -6.85
C ALA A 315 37.71 -17.12 -6.78
N LYS A 316 38.04 -17.79 -5.67
CA LYS A 316 39.34 -18.44 -5.48
C LYS A 316 39.62 -19.54 -6.50
N ASN A 317 38.60 -20.31 -6.91
CA ASN A 317 38.77 -21.46 -7.79
C ASN A 317 38.62 -21.11 -9.28
N THR A 318 37.96 -20.00 -9.59
CA THR A 318 37.63 -19.60 -10.96
C THR A 318 38.59 -18.54 -11.49
N PHE A 319 38.99 -17.61 -10.63
CA PHE A 319 39.88 -16.52 -11.03
C PHE A 319 41.32 -16.79 -10.57
N GLY A 320 42.22 -16.86 -11.53
CA GLY A 320 43.66 -16.95 -11.23
C GLY A 320 44.17 -15.65 -10.62
N TYR A 321 45.04 -15.74 -9.62
CA TYR A 321 45.74 -14.58 -9.09
C TYR A 321 46.72 -14.06 -10.13
N LEU A 322 46.41 -12.94 -10.76
CA LEU A 322 47.37 -12.20 -11.54
C LEU A 322 48.25 -11.43 -10.56
N GLY A 323 49.47 -11.92 -10.35
CA GLY A 323 50.50 -11.21 -9.55
C GLY A 323 50.75 -9.85 -10.16
N ILE A 324 50.13 -8.81 -9.59
CA ILE A 324 50.34 -7.43 -9.98
C ILE A 324 51.59 -6.96 -9.25
N GLY A 325 52.67 -6.71 -9.99
CA GLY A 325 53.81 -5.92 -9.48
C GLY A 325 53.27 -4.52 -9.09
N ALA A 326 53.79 -3.96 -8.02
CA ALA A 326 53.31 -2.76 -7.33
C ALA A 326 53.17 -1.46 -8.20
N ALA A 327 53.33 -1.55 -9.50
CA ALA A 327 53.34 -0.44 -10.44
C ALA A 327 52.14 -0.29 -11.36
N ASP A 328 51.17 -1.22 -11.35
CA ASP A 328 50.08 -1.22 -12.37
C ASP A 328 48.66 -1.28 -11.81
N THR A 329 48.38 -0.37 -10.89
CA THR A 329 47.00 -0.19 -10.33
C THR A 329 46.12 0.69 -11.23
N SER A 330 46.58 1.08 -12.44
CA SER A 330 45.86 2.00 -13.32
C SER A 330 44.95 1.31 -14.36
N LYS A 331 44.85 -0.03 -14.35
CA LYS A 331 44.02 -0.74 -15.33
C LYS A 331 42.69 -1.17 -14.67
N SER A 332 41.64 -0.42 -15.01
CA SER A 332 40.24 -0.75 -14.75
C SER A 332 39.78 -2.10 -15.37
N ASP A 333 40.60 -2.72 -16.22
CA ASP A 333 40.24 -3.93 -16.99
C ASP A 333 40.81 -5.23 -16.41
N LEU A 334 41.44 -5.19 -15.24
CA LEU A 334 42.08 -6.40 -14.66
C LEU A 334 41.07 -7.53 -14.34
N ALA A 335 39.83 -7.18 -14.08
CA ALA A 335 38.78 -8.16 -13.84
C ALA A 335 38.28 -8.84 -15.12
N LEU A 336 38.30 -8.12 -16.25
CA LEU A 336 37.90 -8.63 -17.57
C LEU A 336 38.97 -9.53 -18.21
N THR A 337 40.23 -9.34 -17.85
CA THR A 337 41.35 -10.16 -18.35
C THR A 337 41.53 -11.46 -17.58
N ALA A 338 40.83 -11.62 -16.43
CA ALA A 338 40.86 -12.85 -15.62
C ALA A 338 39.69 -13.81 -15.93
N ALA A 339 38.74 -13.41 -16.77
CA ALA A 339 37.62 -14.21 -17.24
C ALA A 339 37.90 -14.76 -18.64
#